data_874620aa0e14a7d15095a0f103c6d4d8
#
_entry.id   874620aa0e14a7d15095a0f103c6d4d8
#
_cell.length_a   1.000
_cell.length_b   1.000
_cell.length_c   1.000
_cell.angle_alpha   90.00
_cell.angle_beta   90.00
_cell.angle_gamma   90.00
#
_symmetry.space_group_name_H-M   'P 1'
#
loop_
_entity.id
_entity.type
_entity.pdbx_description
1 polymer ?
#
loop_
_entity_poly.entity_id
_entity_poly.type
_entity_poly.pdbx_seq_one_letter_code
_entity_poly.pdbx_strand_id
1 'polypeptide(L)'
;MLSNKEAQIGSSMARIFAIAIVPSFLIQAFALDPTNPGYDSTWGPALSVLNVVTGFALLFVFALTTKLYGDDNNPYVRITGSIAFVTQCIFVQDAFAGPLNENSDNALFTTNEILQTTGTNGPVWALFLGIFTLSVLRSSKVNLLPSWGVNAGYGAAILVIVNGVGSAFGLIPDTANLIILVLGGVVLYPATVWALGVSFQNSGAE
;
A
#
# COMPACT_ATOMS: atom_id res chain seq x y z
N MET A 1 -1.80 -2.21 -23.39
CA MET A 1 -0.40 -1.85 -23.12
C MET A 1 -0.34 -0.43 -22.56
N LEU A 2 0.72 -0.08 -21.85
CA LEU A 2 0.96 1.28 -21.39
C LEU A 2 1.68 2.07 -22.50
N SER A 3 1.43 3.38 -22.58
CA SER A 3 2.27 4.27 -23.36
C SER A 3 3.64 4.43 -22.68
N ASN A 4 4.68 4.84 -23.45
CA ASN A 4 6.02 5.07 -22.89
C ASN A 4 6.01 6.05 -21.72
N LYS A 5 5.17 7.09 -21.79
CA LYS A 5 5.03 8.07 -20.70
C LYS A 5 4.41 7.46 -19.45
N GLU A 6 3.36 6.63 -19.60
CA GLU A 6 2.73 5.92 -18.48
C GLU A 6 3.70 4.92 -17.84
N ALA A 7 4.46 4.18 -18.66
CA ALA A 7 5.47 3.25 -18.18
C ALA A 7 6.57 3.96 -17.37
N GLN A 8 7.05 5.11 -17.82
CA GLN A 8 8.03 5.93 -17.11
C GLN A 8 7.48 6.46 -15.78
N ILE A 9 6.25 7.02 -15.79
CA ILE A 9 5.60 7.53 -14.58
C ILE A 9 5.40 6.37 -13.59
N GLY A 10 4.84 5.25 -14.04
CA GLY A 10 4.58 4.09 -13.18
C GLY A 10 5.84 3.53 -12.54
N SER A 11 6.92 3.40 -13.33
CA SER A 11 8.21 2.94 -12.81
C SER A 11 8.81 3.91 -11.78
N SER A 12 8.70 5.22 -12.02
CA SER A 12 9.19 6.23 -11.08
C SER A 12 8.39 6.20 -9.77
N MET A 13 7.05 6.12 -9.85
CA MET A 13 6.19 6.05 -8.68
C MET A 13 6.41 4.77 -7.88
N ALA A 14 6.62 3.63 -8.54
CA ALA A 14 6.95 2.38 -7.87
C ALA A 14 8.27 2.47 -7.07
N ARG A 15 9.28 3.14 -7.62
CA ARG A 15 10.56 3.38 -6.93
C ARG A 15 10.40 4.34 -5.76
N ILE A 16 9.67 5.44 -5.95
CA ILE A 16 9.38 6.41 -4.88
C ILE A 16 8.71 5.69 -3.70
N PHE A 17 7.68 4.91 -3.96
CA PHE A 17 7.03 4.11 -2.92
C PHE A 17 8.01 3.19 -2.21
N ALA A 18 8.74 2.35 -2.96
CA ALA A 18 9.62 1.34 -2.38
C ALA A 18 10.75 1.94 -1.52
N ILE A 19 11.22 3.14 -1.86
CA ILE A 19 12.25 3.84 -1.09
C ILE A 19 11.64 4.56 0.12
N ALA A 20 10.53 5.28 -0.05
CA ALA A 20 9.97 6.15 0.98
C ALA A 20 9.22 5.37 2.07
N ILE A 21 8.74 4.15 1.80
CA ILE A 21 8.04 3.34 2.79
C ILE A 21 8.97 2.90 3.94
N VAL A 22 10.25 2.69 3.68
CA VAL A 22 11.21 2.22 4.69
C VAL A 22 11.40 3.26 5.80
N PRO A 23 11.78 4.53 5.51
CA PRO A 23 11.87 5.53 6.55
C PRO A 23 10.52 5.84 7.21
N SER A 24 9.39 5.79 6.48
CA SER A 24 8.06 5.93 7.08
C SER A 24 7.84 4.87 8.16
N PHE A 25 8.13 3.63 7.86
CA PHE A 25 8.00 2.54 8.83
C PHE A 25 8.98 2.68 10.01
N LEU A 26 10.23 3.06 9.77
CA LEU A 26 11.23 3.24 10.83
C LEU A 26 10.81 4.36 11.80
N ILE A 27 10.26 5.46 11.30
CA ILE A 27 9.72 6.52 12.15
C ILE A 27 8.54 5.98 12.97
N GLN A 28 7.60 5.30 12.33
CA GLN A 28 6.42 4.76 13.01
C GLN A 28 6.77 3.73 14.09
N ALA A 29 7.75 2.87 13.82
CA ALA A 29 8.09 1.78 14.72
C ALA A 29 9.04 2.17 15.88
N PHE A 30 9.90 3.18 15.67
CA PHE A 30 11.00 3.44 16.59
C PHE A 30 11.15 4.90 17.03
N ALA A 31 10.55 5.85 16.33
CA ALA A 31 10.75 7.27 16.58
C ALA A 31 9.51 7.95 17.19
N LEU A 32 8.32 7.35 17.07
CA LEU A 32 7.13 7.85 17.74
C LEU A 32 7.14 7.43 19.21
N ASP A 33 6.74 8.37 20.08
CA ASP A 33 6.55 8.07 21.49
C ASP A 33 5.35 7.14 21.68
N PRO A 34 5.52 5.95 22.28
CA PRO A 34 4.40 5.04 22.53
C PRO A 34 3.30 5.66 23.42
N THR A 35 3.65 6.65 24.24
CA THR A 35 2.71 7.35 25.13
C THR A 35 1.99 8.53 24.44
N ASN A 36 2.56 9.02 23.35
CA ASN A 36 1.98 10.04 22.49
C ASN A 36 2.29 9.72 21.02
N PRO A 37 1.61 8.70 20.43
CA PRO A 37 1.87 8.25 19.07
C PRO A 37 1.34 9.21 18.00
N GLY A 38 0.78 10.34 18.41
CA GLY A 38 0.17 11.33 17.53
C GLY A 38 1.17 12.10 16.66
N TYR A 39 0.63 12.88 15.76
CA TYR A 39 1.38 13.78 14.88
C TYR A 39 2.03 14.96 15.63
N ASP A 40 1.72 15.16 16.90
CA ASP A 40 2.38 16.11 17.82
C ASP A 40 3.81 15.71 18.19
N SER A 41 4.19 14.46 17.93
CA SER A 41 5.58 14.06 18.15
C SER A 41 6.52 14.81 17.21
N THR A 42 7.78 14.97 17.62
CA THR A 42 8.83 15.62 16.79
C THR A 42 8.93 15.04 15.38
N TRP A 43 8.58 13.77 15.20
CA TRP A 43 8.65 13.05 13.92
C TRP A 43 7.30 12.94 13.20
N GLY A 44 6.21 13.35 13.84
CA GLY A 44 4.86 13.28 13.28
C GLY A 44 4.72 13.96 11.91
N PRO A 45 5.16 15.22 11.74
CA PRO A 45 5.09 15.91 10.45
C PRO A 45 5.90 15.20 9.35
N ALA A 46 7.07 14.66 9.68
CA ALA A 46 7.90 13.91 8.72
C ALA A 46 7.20 12.61 8.30
N LEU A 47 6.59 11.89 9.24
CA LEU A 47 5.80 10.70 8.96
C LEU A 47 4.61 11.00 8.06
N SER A 48 3.86 12.08 8.32
CA SER A 48 2.76 12.51 7.47
C SER A 48 3.19 12.77 6.04
N VAL A 49 4.25 13.53 5.84
CA VAL A 49 4.78 13.80 4.50
C VAL A 49 5.16 12.50 3.79
N LEU A 50 5.85 11.59 4.47
CA LEU A 50 6.23 10.29 3.90
C LEU A 50 5.00 9.44 3.57
N ASN A 51 3.99 9.39 4.43
CA ASN A 51 2.74 8.66 4.18
C ASN A 51 1.95 9.24 3.02
N VAL A 52 1.91 10.55 2.87
CA VAL A 52 1.31 11.21 1.71
C VAL A 52 2.07 10.86 0.44
N VAL A 53 3.39 10.96 0.42
CA VAL A 53 4.23 10.65 -0.75
C VAL A 53 4.08 9.18 -1.15
N THR A 54 4.20 8.26 -0.19
CA THR A 54 4.02 6.81 -0.46
C THR A 54 2.60 6.49 -0.90
N GLY A 55 1.62 7.11 -0.26
CA GLY A 55 0.21 6.94 -0.59
C GLY A 55 -0.11 7.36 -2.02
N PHE A 56 0.30 8.55 -2.44
CA PHE A 56 0.13 9.01 -3.82
C PHE A 56 0.88 8.14 -4.81
N ALA A 57 2.12 7.79 -4.54
CA ALA A 57 2.89 6.92 -5.41
C ALA A 57 2.17 5.59 -5.65
N LEU A 58 1.60 5.01 -4.60
CA LEU A 58 0.87 3.74 -4.70
C LEU A 58 -0.44 3.86 -5.47
N LEU A 59 -1.15 4.99 -5.40
CA LEU A 59 -2.33 5.25 -6.24
C LEU A 59 -2.00 5.15 -7.74
N PHE A 60 -0.89 5.77 -8.19
CA PHE A 60 -0.45 5.64 -9.58
C PHE A 60 -0.09 4.20 -9.93
N VAL A 61 0.61 3.50 -9.04
CA VAL A 61 0.95 2.09 -9.24
C VAL A 61 -0.31 1.25 -9.40
N PHE A 62 -1.33 1.44 -8.55
CA PHE A 62 -2.60 0.68 -8.65
C PHE A 62 -3.34 0.97 -9.94
N ALA A 63 -3.47 2.23 -10.32
CA ALA A 63 -4.14 2.62 -11.56
C ALA A 63 -3.46 1.99 -12.79
N LEU A 64 -2.13 2.09 -12.88
CA LEU A 64 -1.37 1.56 -14.01
C LEU A 64 -1.29 0.02 -14.00
N THR A 65 -1.20 -0.60 -12.82
CA THR A 65 -1.27 -2.05 -12.69
C THR A 65 -2.63 -2.56 -13.15
N THR A 66 -3.71 -1.92 -12.71
CA THR A 66 -5.08 -2.27 -13.14
C THR A 66 -5.25 -2.13 -14.65
N LYS A 67 -4.69 -1.06 -15.25
CA LYS A 67 -4.69 -0.87 -16.70
C LYS A 67 -3.87 -1.92 -17.44
N LEU A 68 -2.68 -2.27 -16.94
CA LEU A 68 -1.77 -3.20 -17.61
C LEU A 68 -2.25 -4.65 -17.50
N TYR A 69 -2.63 -5.09 -16.30
CA TYR A 69 -2.94 -6.49 -16.00
C TYR A 69 -4.43 -6.84 -16.09
N GLY A 70 -5.31 -5.83 -16.05
CA GLY A 70 -6.76 -6.01 -16.18
C GLY A 70 -7.16 -6.16 -17.64
N ASP A 71 -7.48 -7.39 -18.07
CA ASP A 71 -8.04 -7.68 -19.39
C ASP A 71 -9.49 -8.15 -19.30
N ASP A 72 -10.15 -8.33 -20.45
CA ASP A 72 -11.55 -8.75 -20.52
C ASP A 72 -11.75 -10.19 -20.11
N ASN A 73 -10.70 -11.02 -20.18
CA ASN A 73 -10.72 -12.42 -19.80
C ASN A 73 -10.50 -12.62 -18.28
N ASN A 74 -9.98 -11.60 -17.59
CA ASN A 74 -9.76 -11.65 -16.15
C ASN A 74 -10.26 -10.37 -15.46
N PRO A 75 -11.57 -10.25 -15.19
CA PRO A 75 -12.15 -9.08 -14.55
C PRO A 75 -11.68 -8.89 -13.09
N TYR A 76 -11.11 -9.92 -12.46
CA TYR A 76 -10.70 -9.85 -11.05
C TYR A 76 -9.67 -8.75 -10.80
N VAL A 77 -8.69 -8.56 -11.70
CA VAL A 77 -7.71 -7.49 -11.54
C VAL A 77 -8.37 -6.11 -11.58
N ARG A 78 -9.35 -5.92 -12.45
CA ARG A 78 -10.09 -4.63 -12.54
C ARG A 78 -10.90 -4.36 -11.28
N ILE A 79 -11.65 -5.36 -10.81
CA ILE A 79 -12.50 -5.24 -9.63
C ILE A 79 -11.64 -5.00 -8.38
N THR A 80 -10.67 -5.88 -8.13
CA THR A 80 -9.82 -5.79 -6.95
C THR A 80 -8.92 -4.56 -6.98
N GLY A 81 -8.44 -4.17 -8.17
CA GLY A 81 -7.66 -2.94 -8.37
C GLY A 81 -8.47 -1.67 -8.10
N SER A 82 -9.74 -1.64 -8.50
CA SER A 82 -10.62 -0.51 -8.18
C SER A 82 -10.87 -0.40 -6.69
N ILE A 83 -11.09 -1.51 -6.00
CA ILE A 83 -11.26 -1.52 -4.54
C ILE A 83 -9.97 -1.10 -3.84
N ALA A 84 -8.82 -1.66 -4.24
CA ALA A 84 -7.52 -1.28 -3.69
C ALA A 84 -7.22 0.21 -3.90
N PHE A 85 -7.59 0.76 -5.05
CA PHE A 85 -7.45 2.19 -5.32
C PHE A 85 -8.31 3.05 -4.39
N VAL A 86 -9.58 2.69 -4.17
CA VAL A 86 -10.49 3.41 -3.27
C VAL A 86 -9.98 3.35 -1.83
N THR A 87 -9.58 2.16 -1.34
CA THR A 87 -9.04 2.03 0.02
C THR A 87 -7.73 2.79 0.20
N GLN A 88 -6.91 2.89 -0.87
CA GLN A 88 -5.71 3.72 -0.85
C GLN A 88 -6.01 5.22 -0.83
N CYS A 89 -7.07 5.67 -1.47
CA CYS A 89 -7.53 7.07 -1.36
C CYS A 89 -7.90 7.42 0.07
N ILE A 90 -8.57 6.51 0.79
CA ILE A 90 -8.90 6.69 2.21
C ILE A 90 -7.62 6.79 3.05
N PHE A 91 -6.63 5.93 2.79
CA PHE A 91 -5.33 5.99 3.46
C PHE A 91 -4.61 7.34 3.24
N VAL A 92 -4.61 7.84 2.00
CA VAL A 92 -4.00 9.16 1.68
C VAL A 92 -4.74 10.29 2.39
N GLN A 93 -6.07 10.24 2.40
CA GLN A 93 -6.89 11.22 3.13
C GLN A 93 -6.54 11.23 4.62
N ASP A 94 -6.37 10.07 5.22
CA ASP A 94 -5.97 9.90 6.61
C ASP A 94 -4.59 10.52 6.90
N ALA A 95 -3.62 10.24 6.04
CA ALA A 95 -2.28 10.81 6.15
C ALA A 95 -2.25 12.35 6.06
N PHE A 96 -3.18 12.95 5.32
CA PHE A 96 -3.37 14.40 5.28
C PHE A 96 -4.13 14.94 6.50
N ALA A 97 -5.14 14.21 6.94
CA ALA A 97 -6.01 14.65 8.03
C ALA A 97 -5.28 14.64 9.39
N GLY A 98 -4.35 13.69 9.61
CA GLY A 98 -3.64 13.55 10.86
C GLY A 98 -3.06 14.87 11.41
N PRO A 99 -2.21 15.59 10.67
CA PRO A 99 -1.62 16.84 11.13
C PRO A 99 -2.62 17.99 11.31
N LEU A 100 -3.77 17.92 10.64
CA LEU A 100 -4.80 18.95 10.67
C LEU A 100 -5.83 18.71 11.78
N ASN A 101 -5.88 17.49 12.32
CA ASN A 101 -6.96 17.02 13.16
C ASN A 101 -6.90 17.59 14.59
N GLU A 102 -5.73 17.98 15.05
CA GLU A 102 -5.52 18.42 16.43
C GLU A 102 -6.16 19.77 16.75
N ASN A 103 -6.66 20.49 15.74
CA ASN A 103 -7.18 21.86 15.87
C ASN A 103 -8.55 22.11 15.22
N SER A 104 -9.30 21.08 14.81
CA SER A 104 -10.56 21.35 14.10
C SER A 104 -11.71 20.41 14.50
N ASP A 105 -12.81 20.99 14.97
CA ASP A 105 -14.12 20.33 15.14
C ASP A 105 -14.79 20.00 13.78
N ASN A 106 -14.02 19.59 12.78
CA ASN A 106 -14.54 19.33 11.45
C ASN A 106 -15.12 17.91 11.38
N ALA A 107 -16.36 17.77 10.93
CA ALA A 107 -17.08 16.50 10.81
C ALA A 107 -16.33 15.46 9.93
N LEU A 108 -15.54 15.90 8.95
CA LEU A 108 -14.71 15.03 8.12
C LEU A 108 -13.62 14.33 8.94
N PHE A 109 -12.99 15.05 9.83
CA PHE A 109 -11.95 14.54 10.72
C PHE A 109 -12.54 13.56 11.75
N THR A 110 -13.68 13.90 12.34
CA THR A 110 -14.38 13.01 13.27
C THR A 110 -14.74 11.68 12.61
N THR A 111 -15.19 11.71 11.35
CA THR A 111 -15.49 10.48 10.59
C THR A 111 -14.24 9.63 10.36
N ASN A 112 -13.12 10.28 10.05
CA ASN A 112 -11.83 9.61 9.85
C ASN A 112 -11.31 8.99 11.15
N GLU A 113 -11.42 9.69 12.26
CA GLU A 113 -11.07 9.22 13.60
C GLU A 113 -11.91 7.99 14.01
N ILE A 114 -13.21 7.98 13.69
CA ILE A 114 -14.07 6.81 13.90
C ILE A 114 -13.59 5.63 13.07
N LEU A 115 -13.22 5.83 11.79
CA LEU A 115 -12.71 4.78 10.93
C LEU A 115 -11.36 4.24 11.42
N GLN A 116 -10.49 5.06 11.96
CA GLN A 116 -9.23 4.64 12.57
C GLN A 116 -9.45 3.85 13.87
N THR A 117 -10.27 4.36 14.78
CA THR A 117 -10.56 3.71 16.07
C THR A 117 -11.27 2.38 15.92
N THR A 118 -12.06 2.18 14.88
CA THR A 118 -12.70 0.91 14.57
C THR A 118 -11.76 -0.09 13.88
N GLY A 119 -10.52 0.30 13.57
CA GLY A 119 -9.54 -0.56 12.92
C GLY A 119 -9.89 -0.96 11.49
N THR A 120 -10.93 -0.35 10.90
CA THR A 120 -11.46 -0.77 9.60
C THR A 120 -10.57 -0.40 8.43
N ASN A 121 -9.81 0.70 8.52
CA ASN A 121 -8.94 1.13 7.42
C ASN A 121 -7.71 0.22 7.25
N GLY A 122 -6.98 -0.05 8.32
CA GLY A 122 -5.76 -0.86 8.27
C GLY A 122 -6.03 -2.30 7.83
N PRO A 123 -6.89 -3.06 8.53
CA PRO A 123 -7.20 -4.44 8.17
C PRO A 123 -7.87 -4.60 6.82
N VAL A 124 -8.82 -3.75 6.48
CA VAL A 124 -9.54 -3.78 5.19
C VAL A 124 -8.60 -3.41 4.05
N TRP A 125 -7.80 -2.36 4.21
CA TRP A 125 -6.78 -1.97 3.24
C TRP A 125 -5.79 -3.11 2.98
N ALA A 126 -5.25 -3.72 4.04
CA ALA A 126 -4.32 -4.83 3.93
C ALA A 126 -4.93 -6.04 3.20
N LEU A 127 -6.16 -6.41 3.53
CA LEU A 127 -6.86 -7.50 2.88
C LEU A 127 -7.00 -7.27 1.36
N PHE A 128 -7.51 -6.11 0.95
CA PHE A 128 -7.72 -5.81 -0.47
C PHE A 128 -6.40 -5.63 -1.22
N LEU A 129 -5.37 -5.11 -0.58
CA LEU A 129 -4.04 -5.03 -1.12
C LEU A 129 -3.48 -6.42 -1.48
N GLY A 130 -3.63 -7.37 -0.57
CA GLY A 130 -3.20 -8.75 -0.79
C GLY A 130 -4.01 -9.45 -1.87
N ILE A 131 -5.34 -9.30 -1.88
CA ILE A 131 -6.22 -9.88 -2.91
C ILE A 131 -5.90 -9.30 -4.29
N PHE A 132 -5.68 -8.00 -4.39
CA PHE A 132 -5.28 -7.35 -5.64
C PHE A 132 -3.96 -7.90 -6.14
N THR A 133 -2.95 -7.99 -5.27
CA THR A 133 -1.65 -8.57 -5.61
C THR A 133 -1.78 -10.00 -6.14
N LEU A 134 -2.55 -10.86 -5.47
CA LEU A 134 -2.81 -12.23 -5.96
C LEU A 134 -3.51 -12.24 -7.33
N SER A 135 -4.42 -11.31 -7.57
CA SER A 135 -5.12 -11.19 -8.85
C SER A 135 -4.15 -10.85 -9.99
N VAL A 136 -3.20 -9.96 -9.73
CA VAL A 136 -2.13 -9.61 -10.68
C VAL A 136 -1.23 -10.79 -10.96
N LEU A 137 -0.81 -11.53 -9.93
CA LEU A 137 0.06 -12.70 -10.06
C LEU A 137 -0.60 -13.88 -10.80
N ARG A 138 -1.93 -13.90 -10.89
CA ARG A 138 -2.70 -14.88 -11.65
C ARG A 138 -3.13 -14.39 -13.03
N SER A 139 -2.72 -13.19 -13.43
CA SER A 139 -3.05 -12.66 -14.74
C SER A 139 -2.23 -13.33 -15.85
N SER A 140 -2.74 -13.29 -17.08
CA SER A 140 -2.05 -13.79 -18.27
C SER A 140 -0.73 -13.05 -18.57
N LYS A 141 -0.56 -11.86 -18.00
CA LYS A 141 0.60 -11.00 -18.19
C LYS A 141 1.62 -11.07 -17.05
N VAL A 142 1.53 -12.08 -16.20
CA VAL A 142 2.47 -12.27 -15.07
C VAL A 142 3.94 -12.40 -15.53
N ASN A 143 4.17 -12.81 -16.76
CA ASN A 143 5.49 -12.91 -17.40
C ASN A 143 6.19 -11.55 -17.59
N LEU A 144 5.47 -10.42 -17.51
CA LEU A 144 6.08 -9.10 -17.50
C LEU A 144 6.81 -8.80 -16.17
N LEU A 145 6.45 -9.50 -15.09
CA LEU A 145 7.14 -9.40 -13.82
C LEU A 145 8.44 -10.23 -13.83
N PRO A 146 9.51 -9.73 -13.22
CA PRO A 146 10.68 -10.56 -12.99
C PRO A 146 10.35 -11.69 -12.01
N SER A 147 11.00 -12.85 -12.14
CA SER A 147 10.72 -14.05 -11.33
C SER A 147 10.83 -13.81 -9.82
N TRP A 148 11.83 -13.02 -9.39
CA TRP A 148 11.95 -12.61 -7.99
C TRP A 148 10.76 -11.78 -7.50
N GLY A 149 10.21 -10.93 -8.39
CA GLY A 149 9.03 -10.11 -8.11
C GLY A 149 7.76 -10.94 -7.95
N VAL A 150 7.62 -12.01 -8.74
CA VAL A 150 6.52 -12.98 -8.58
C VAL A 150 6.59 -13.65 -7.21
N ASN A 151 7.77 -14.12 -6.81
CA ASN A 151 7.96 -14.78 -5.51
C ASN A 151 7.73 -13.81 -4.34
N ALA A 152 8.28 -12.59 -4.43
CA ALA A 152 8.05 -11.53 -3.44
C ALA A 152 6.55 -11.20 -3.35
N GLY A 153 5.87 -11.12 -4.48
CA GLY A 153 4.43 -10.83 -4.57
C GLY A 153 3.56 -11.88 -3.89
N TYR A 154 3.83 -13.16 -4.07
CA TYR A 154 3.11 -14.22 -3.35
C TYR A 154 3.34 -14.12 -1.84
N GLY A 155 4.59 -13.96 -1.41
CA GLY A 155 4.93 -13.78 0.00
C GLY A 155 4.25 -12.55 0.60
N ALA A 156 4.35 -11.39 -0.06
CA ALA A 156 3.71 -10.16 0.35
C ALA A 156 2.19 -10.31 0.48
N ALA A 157 1.55 -10.84 -0.56
CA ALA A 157 0.09 -10.99 -0.59
C ALA A 157 -0.42 -11.87 0.56
N ILE A 158 0.23 -13.01 0.82
CA ILE A 158 -0.16 -13.91 1.91
C ILE A 158 0.02 -13.21 3.25
N LEU A 159 1.18 -12.61 3.51
CA LEU A 159 1.46 -11.96 4.79
C LEU A 159 0.55 -10.76 5.04
N VAL A 160 0.26 -9.96 4.02
CA VAL A 160 -0.63 -8.79 4.14
C VAL A 160 -2.08 -9.23 4.37
N ILE A 161 -2.55 -10.31 3.72
CA ILE A 161 -3.88 -10.88 3.99
C ILE A 161 -3.95 -11.42 5.42
N VAL A 162 -2.94 -12.18 5.84
CA VAL A 162 -2.87 -12.73 7.21
C VAL A 162 -2.86 -11.60 8.23
N ASN A 163 -2.09 -10.53 8.00
CA ASN A 163 -2.09 -9.34 8.85
C ASN A 163 -3.47 -8.69 8.90
N GLY A 164 -4.10 -8.44 7.74
CA GLY A 164 -5.41 -7.79 7.68
C GLY A 164 -6.50 -8.58 8.39
N VAL A 165 -6.61 -9.88 8.12
CA VAL A 165 -7.60 -10.76 8.77
C VAL A 165 -7.25 -10.96 10.25
N GLY A 166 -5.99 -11.26 10.55
CA GLY A 166 -5.53 -11.54 11.91
C GLY A 166 -5.72 -10.35 12.85
N SER A 167 -5.40 -9.14 12.37
CA SER A 167 -5.61 -7.91 13.15
C SER A 167 -7.09 -7.60 13.36
N ALA A 168 -7.92 -7.76 12.31
CA ALA A 168 -9.35 -7.49 12.39
C ALA A 168 -10.07 -8.36 13.42
N PHE A 169 -9.64 -9.60 13.59
CA PHE A 169 -10.27 -10.56 14.49
C PHE A 169 -9.47 -10.83 15.77
N GLY A 170 -8.36 -10.13 16.00
CA GLY A 170 -7.52 -10.35 17.18
C GLY A 170 -6.90 -11.76 17.26
N LEU A 171 -6.66 -12.40 16.10
CA LEU A 171 -6.20 -13.79 16.01
C LEU A 171 -4.68 -13.92 16.10
N ILE A 172 -3.96 -12.82 15.95
CA ILE A 172 -2.49 -12.82 15.88
C ILE A 172 -1.95 -12.07 17.10
N PRO A 173 -1.05 -12.69 17.90
CA PRO A 173 -0.34 -11.99 18.98
C PRO A 173 0.48 -10.80 18.43
N ASP A 174 0.60 -9.72 19.19
CA ASP A 174 1.27 -8.48 18.79
C ASP A 174 2.69 -8.70 18.25
N THR A 175 3.47 -9.57 18.91
CA THR A 175 4.82 -9.88 18.45
C THR A 175 4.83 -10.56 17.08
N ALA A 176 3.92 -11.48 16.81
CA ALA A 176 3.80 -12.14 15.52
C ALA A 176 3.28 -11.15 14.47
N ASN A 177 2.35 -10.27 14.85
CA ASN A 177 1.84 -9.22 13.99
C ASN A 177 2.94 -8.27 13.53
N LEU A 178 3.84 -7.86 14.42
CA LEU A 178 4.99 -7.03 14.09
C LEU A 178 5.91 -7.72 13.06
N ILE A 179 6.22 -9.00 13.26
CA ILE A 179 7.06 -9.77 12.32
C ILE A 179 6.39 -9.85 10.94
N ILE A 180 5.10 -10.15 10.89
CA ILE A 180 4.33 -10.22 9.65
C ILE A 180 4.31 -8.86 8.95
N LEU A 181 4.11 -7.77 9.70
CA LEU A 181 4.12 -6.41 9.17
C LEU A 181 5.49 -6.02 8.60
N VAL A 182 6.58 -6.34 9.31
CA VAL A 182 7.94 -6.05 8.83
C VAL A 182 8.25 -6.84 7.56
N LEU A 183 8.08 -8.15 7.59
CA LEU A 183 8.38 -8.99 6.43
C LEU A 183 7.45 -8.72 5.25
N GLY A 184 6.17 -8.63 5.50
CA GLY A 184 5.15 -8.43 4.46
C GLY A 184 5.14 -6.99 3.94
N GLY A 185 5.01 -6.02 4.84
CA GLY A 185 4.78 -4.61 4.48
C GLY A 185 6.06 -3.84 4.16
N VAL A 186 7.19 -4.14 4.81
CA VAL A 186 8.43 -3.35 4.66
C VAL A 186 9.44 -4.02 3.74
N VAL A 187 9.45 -5.33 3.62
CA VAL A 187 10.41 -6.04 2.77
C VAL A 187 9.76 -6.53 1.48
N LEU A 188 8.78 -7.42 1.59
CA LEU A 188 8.24 -8.10 0.42
C LEU A 188 7.30 -7.22 -0.42
N TYR A 189 6.49 -6.37 0.22
CA TYR A 189 5.58 -5.52 -0.52
C TYR A 189 6.30 -4.41 -1.31
N PRO A 190 7.27 -3.66 -0.77
CA PRO A 190 8.09 -2.74 -1.56
C PRO A 190 8.85 -3.43 -2.69
N ALA A 191 9.37 -4.65 -2.45
CA ALA A 191 9.99 -5.44 -3.51
C ALA A 191 8.99 -5.76 -4.63
N THR A 192 7.76 -6.15 -4.28
CA THR A 192 6.68 -6.40 -5.23
C THR A 192 6.33 -5.16 -6.04
N VAL A 193 6.19 -4.02 -5.37
CA VAL A 193 5.90 -2.73 -6.04
C VAL A 193 7.05 -2.33 -6.96
N TRP A 194 8.30 -2.55 -6.54
CA TRP A 194 9.46 -2.32 -7.42
C TRP A 194 9.41 -3.22 -8.66
N ALA A 195 9.05 -4.50 -8.50
CA ALA A 195 8.89 -5.43 -9.61
C ALA A 195 7.77 -4.99 -10.59
N LEU A 196 6.68 -4.41 -10.07
CA LEU A 196 5.65 -3.76 -10.91
C LEU A 196 6.24 -2.60 -11.70
N GLY A 197 7.11 -1.79 -11.10
CA GLY A 197 7.83 -0.73 -11.80
C GLY A 197 8.70 -1.25 -12.95
N VAL A 198 9.34 -2.41 -12.79
CA VAL A 198 10.07 -3.08 -13.87
C VAL A 198 9.11 -3.57 -14.97
N SER A 199 7.97 -4.16 -14.59
CA SER A 199 6.98 -4.63 -15.56
C SER A 199 6.38 -3.49 -16.41
N PHE A 200 6.22 -2.30 -15.82
CA PHE A 200 5.79 -1.12 -16.59
C PHE A 200 6.79 -0.74 -17.66
N GLN A 201 8.09 -0.76 -17.35
CA GLN A 201 9.14 -0.49 -18.33
C GLN A 201 9.14 -1.53 -19.46
N ASN A 202 8.99 -2.81 -19.11
CA ASN A 202 8.93 -3.89 -20.10
C ASN A 202 7.73 -3.74 -21.04
N SER A 203 6.58 -3.27 -20.54
CA SER A 203 5.36 -3.08 -21.34
C SER A 203 5.39 -1.87 -22.26
N GLY A 204 6.25 -0.88 -22.02
CA GLY A 204 6.40 0.30 -22.87
C GLY A 204 7.48 0.14 -23.94
N ALA A 205 8.25 -0.94 -23.91
CA ALA A 205 9.32 -1.22 -24.86
C ALA A 205 8.86 -2.00 -26.11
N GLU A 206 7.61 -2.48 -26.11
CA GLU A 206 6.94 -3.13 -27.26
C GLU A 206 6.11 -2.09 -28.05
#